data_5cc31b10727fee6f77d98a1389301ee7
#
_entry.id   5cc31b10727fee6f77d98a1389301ee7
#
_cell.length_a   1.000
_cell.length_b   1.000
_cell.length_c   1.000
_cell.angle_alpha   90.00
_cell.angle_beta   90.00
_cell.angle_gamma   90.00
#
_symmetry.space_group_name_H-M   'P 1'
#
loop_
_entity.id
_entity.type
_entity.pdbx_description
1 polymer ?
#
loop_
_entity_poly.entity_id
_entity_poly.type
_entity_poly.pdbx_seq_one_letter_code
_entity_poly.pdbx_strand_id
1 'polypeptide(L)'
;MKVSLTKFISIAVLSLTFMSASALASHHNSQRLDIFETVVADPSLTTLVTAIKAARLEDTLKGKGPFTLFAPSNAAFVELSEGTLGDLLNVKNKQKLAAILTYHVVAGKMMAADVVKLNKVKTVQGDDIVIDSSDGFKINNATVIKTDIMTSNGVIHIIDRVILPEI
;
A
#
# COMPACT_ATOMS: atom_id res chain seq x y z
N MET A 1 -42.89 85.59 -8.55
CA MET A 1 -41.46 85.60 -8.46
C MET A 1 -41.03 84.24 -7.87
N LYS A 2 -40.10 83.64 -8.51
CA LYS A 2 -39.22 82.53 -8.01
C LYS A 2 -39.62 81.12 -8.39
N VAL A 3 -38.87 80.75 -9.30
CA VAL A 3 -38.71 79.50 -9.97
C VAL A 3 -38.28 78.40 -9.00
N SER A 4 -38.96 77.32 -9.04
CA SER A 4 -38.48 76.14 -8.34
C SER A 4 -38.09 75.09 -9.39
N LEU A 5 -36.81 74.84 -9.42
CA LEU A 5 -36.18 73.93 -10.39
C LEU A 5 -36.09 72.49 -9.78
N THR A 6 -36.99 71.66 -10.21
CA THR A 6 -36.97 70.25 -9.80
C THR A 6 -36.00 69.49 -10.66
N LYS A 7 -34.89 69.12 -10.09
CA LYS A 7 -33.92 68.19 -10.71
C LYS A 7 -34.31 66.75 -10.41
N PHE A 8 -34.66 66.02 -11.45
CA PHE A 8 -34.84 64.61 -11.45
C PHE A 8 -33.44 63.97 -11.41
N ILE A 9 -33.15 63.31 -10.33
CA ILE A 9 -31.96 62.46 -10.22
C ILE A 9 -32.34 61.04 -10.65
N SER A 10 -31.88 60.68 -11.84
CA SER A 10 -32.00 59.33 -12.37
C SER A 10 -30.98 58.43 -11.63
N ILE A 11 -31.48 57.55 -10.79
CA ILE A 11 -30.64 56.54 -10.15
C ILE A 11 -30.52 55.38 -11.15
N ALA A 12 -29.38 55.31 -11.81
CA ALA A 12 -28.99 54.12 -12.57
C ALA A 12 -28.60 53.04 -11.59
N VAL A 13 -29.48 52.05 -11.44
CA VAL A 13 -29.13 50.81 -10.69
C VAL A 13 -28.26 49.96 -11.61
N LEU A 14 -26.97 50.05 -11.38
CA LEU A 14 -26.00 49.14 -11.99
C LEU A 14 -26.07 47.79 -11.24
N SER A 15 -26.85 46.85 -11.75
CA SER A 15 -26.90 45.50 -11.26
C SER A 15 -25.61 44.78 -11.65
N LEU A 16 -24.67 44.78 -10.72
CA LEU A 16 -23.46 43.99 -10.82
C LEU A 16 -23.82 42.51 -10.54
N THR A 17 -24.11 41.78 -11.61
CA THR A 17 -24.24 40.32 -11.52
C THR A 17 -22.89 39.73 -11.18
N PHE A 18 -22.71 39.40 -9.89
CA PHE A 18 -21.59 38.62 -9.41
C PHE A 18 -21.78 37.19 -9.93
N MET A 19 -21.13 36.90 -11.05
CA MET A 19 -21.03 35.57 -11.61
C MET A 19 -20.09 34.76 -10.70
N SER A 20 -20.68 34.12 -9.69
CA SER A 20 -19.97 33.13 -8.87
C SER A 20 -19.56 31.99 -9.78
N ALA A 21 -18.36 32.06 -10.31
CA ALA A 21 -17.68 30.89 -10.87
C ALA A 21 -17.44 29.93 -9.70
N SER A 22 -18.37 29.00 -9.52
CA SER A 22 -18.12 27.81 -8.73
C SER A 22 -17.00 27.06 -9.45
N ALA A 23 -15.76 27.31 -9.03
CA ALA A 23 -14.64 26.45 -9.32
C ALA A 23 -14.99 25.10 -8.70
N LEU A 24 -15.53 24.20 -9.52
CA LEU A 24 -15.49 22.77 -9.25
C LEU A 24 -14.00 22.41 -9.16
N ALA A 25 -13.44 22.57 -7.98
CA ALA A 25 -12.22 21.90 -7.61
C ALA A 25 -12.56 20.42 -7.69
N SER A 26 -12.30 19.82 -8.86
CA SER A 26 -12.18 18.39 -9.02
C SER A 26 -11.06 17.99 -8.07
N HIS A 27 -11.43 17.64 -6.85
CA HIS A 27 -10.58 16.84 -6.00
C HIS A 27 -10.42 15.53 -6.77
N HIS A 28 -9.38 15.48 -7.59
CA HIS A 28 -8.77 14.22 -7.96
C HIS A 28 -8.23 13.66 -6.64
N ASN A 29 -9.14 13.10 -5.87
CA ASN A 29 -8.79 12.13 -4.88
C ASN A 29 -8.25 10.93 -5.68
N SER A 30 -6.97 10.98 -6.01
CA SER A 30 -6.24 9.82 -6.47
C SER A 30 -6.29 8.85 -5.29
N GLN A 31 -7.37 8.09 -5.21
CA GLN A 31 -7.50 7.02 -4.23
C GLN A 31 -6.34 6.08 -4.55
N ARG A 32 -5.33 6.14 -3.70
CA ARG A 32 -4.24 5.18 -3.78
C ARG A 32 -4.86 3.80 -3.65
N LEU A 33 -4.44 2.91 -4.50
CA LEU A 33 -4.80 1.50 -4.43
C LEU A 33 -4.43 0.95 -3.04
N ASP A 34 -5.18 0.00 -2.54
CA ASP A 34 -4.80 -0.72 -1.34
C ASP A 34 -3.60 -1.66 -1.60
N ILE A 35 -3.11 -2.33 -0.55
CA ILE A 35 -1.98 -3.25 -0.68
C ILE A 35 -2.28 -4.33 -1.72
N PHE A 36 -3.46 -4.96 -1.65
CA PHE A 36 -3.80 -6.05 -2.56
C PHE A 36 -3.94 -5.57 -4.01
N GLU A 37 -4.62 -4.45 -4.23
CA GLU A 37 -4.79 -3.85 -5.57
C GLU A 37 -3.43 -3.44 -6.17
N THR A 38 -2.54 -2.89 -5.34
CA THR A 38 -1.18 -2.51 -5.75
C THR A 38 -0.36 -3.75 -6.16
N VAL A 39 -0.46 -4.83 -5.38
CA VAL A 39 0.21 -6.10 -5.72
C VAL A 39 -0.35 -6.70 -7.00
N VAL A 40 -1.65 -6.62 -7.23
CA VAL A 40 -2.30 -7.11 -8.48
C VAL A 40 -1.85 -6.29 -9.69
N ALA A 41 -1.63 -5.00 -9.52
CA ALA A 41 -1.21 -4.10 -10.60
C ALA A 41 0.29 -4.24 -10.98
N ASP A 42 1.11 -4.85 -10.11
CA ASP A 42 2.55 -5.02 -10.36
C ASP A 42 2.84 -6.38 -11.04
N PRO A 43 3.33 -6.39 -12.29
CA PRO A 43 3.61 -7.62 -13.02
C PRO A 43 4.74 -8.46 -12.41
N SER A 44 5.58 -7.87 -11.55
CA SER A 44 6.64 -8.58 -10.83
C SER A 44 6.16 -9.40 -9.64
N LEU A 45 4.87 -9.27 -9.26
CA LEU A 45 4.27 -9.88 -8.07
C LEU A 45 3.14 -10.88 -8.39
N THR A 46 3.02 -11.33 -9.63
CA THR A 46 1.91 -12.22 -10.07
C THR A 46 1.86 -13.55 -9.32
N THR A 47 3.00 -14.12 -8.98
CA THR A 47 3.08 -15.35 -8.17
C THR A 47 2.56 -15.09 -6.75
N LEU A 48 2.91 -13.96 -6.16
CA LEU A 48 2.39 -13.54 -4.85
C LEU A 48 0.87 -13.37 -4.88
N VAL A 49 0.31 -12.76 -5.94
CA VAL A 49 -1.16 -12.64 -6.12
C VAL A 49 -1.81 -14.01 -6.09
N THR A 50 -1.24 -14.98 -6.80
CA THR A 50 -1.75 -16.36 -6.83
C THR A 50 -1.70 -17.00 -5.43
N ALA A 51 -0.60 -16.81 -4.70
CA ALA A 51 -0.45 -17.30 -3.34
C ALA A 51 -1.45 -16.67 -2.36
N ILE A 52 -1.66 -15.35 -2.43
CA ILE A 52 -2.64 -14.62 -1.60
C ILE A 52 -4.05 -15.16 -1.83
N LYS A 53 -4.44 -15.35 -3.09
CA LYS A 53 -5.75 -15.92 -3.47
C LYS A 53 -5.90 -17.36 -2.99
N ALA A 54 -4.88 -18.20 -3.15
CA ALA A 54 -4.90 -19.58 -2.68
C ALA A 54 -5.05 -19.65 -1.15
N ALA A 55 -4.45 -18.74 -0.41
CA ALA A 55 -4.57 -18.63 1.04
C ALA A 55 -5.86 -17.95 1.50
N ARG A 56 -6.59 -17.28 0.62
CA ARG A 56 -7.78 -16.44 0.89
C ARG A 56 -7.46 -15.29 1.86
N LEU A 57 -6.37 -14.59 1.61
CA LEU A 57 -5.91 -13.45 2.44
C LEU A 57 -6.20 -12.09 1.79
N GLU A 58 -6.98 -12.04 0.70
CA GLU A 58 -7.33 -10.80 0.01
C GLU A 58 -8.00 -9.81 0.96
N ASP A 59 -9.00 -10.28 1.72
CA ASP A 59 -9.75 -9.44 2.66
C ASP A 59 -8.88 -8.93 3.81
N THR A 60 -7.91 -9.74 4.23
CA THR A 60 -6.94 -9.34 5.26
C THR A 60 -6.06 -8.18 4.78
N LEU A 61 -5.58 -8.25 3.53
CA LEU A 61 -4.73 -7.22 2.94
C LEU A 61 -5.51 -5.97 2.48
N LYS A 62 -6.81 -6.08 2.27
CA LYS A 62 -7.74 -4.98 2.03
C LYS A 62 -8.24 -4.32 3.31
N GLY A 63 -7.93 -4.90 4.46
CA GLY A 63 -8.33 -4.38 5.76
C GLY A 63 -7.84 -2.95 6.01
N LYS A 64 -8.40 -2.34 7.06
CA LYS A 64 -8.17 -0.91 7.38
C LYS A 64 -6.72 -0.54 7.74
N GLY A 65 -5.83 -1.52 7.87
CA GLY A 65 -4.42 -1.25 8.17
C GLY A 65 -4.18 -0.36 9.40
N PRO A 66 -3.04 0.32 9.49
CA PRO A 66 -1.94 0.28 8.52
C PRO A 66 -1.14 -1.02 8.57
N PHE A 67 -0.65 -1.45 7.41
CA PHE A 67 0.20 -2.63 7.28
C PHE A 67 1.48 -2.32 6.52
N THR A 68 2.52 -3.11 6.74
CA THR A 68 3.71 -3.16 5.90
C THR A 68 3.83 -4.56 5.32
N LEU A 69 3.84 -4.67 3.99
CA LEU A 69 3.99 -5.92 3.28
C LEU A 69 5.39 -6.04 2.71
N PHE A 70 6.10 -7.09 3.08
CA PHE A 70 7.34 -7.51 2.41
C PHE A 70 6.98 -8.48 1.29
N ALA A 71 6.85 -7.96 0.07
CA ALA A 71 6.35 -8.68 -1.09
C ALA A 71 7.49 -9.40 -1.82
N PRO A 72 7.58 -10.73 -1.80
CA PRO A 72 8.54 -11.45 -2.61
C PRO A 72 8.19 -11.33 -4.10
N SER A 73 9.22 -11.03 -4.92
CA SER A 73 9.06 -10.94 -6.36
C SER A 73 8.83 -12.33 -7.00
N ASN A 74 8.42 -12.36 -8.27
CA ASN A 74 8.33 -13.64 -8.99
C ASN A 74 9.65 -14.41 -8.97
N ALA A 75 10.79 -13.72 -9.09
CA ALA A 75 12.12 -14.31 -9.00
C ALA A 75 12.38 -14.95 -7.63
N ALA A 76 11.89 -14.33 -6.55
CA ALA A 76 12.00 -14.88 -5.20
C ALA A 76 11.32 -16.24 -5.05
N PHE A 77 10.21 -16.45 -5.74
CA PHE A 77 9.52 -17.75 -5.75
C PHE A 77 10.24 -18.79 -6.61
N VAL A 78 10.95 -18.38 -7.65
CA VAL A 78 11.77 -19.30 -8.46
C VAL A 78 12.96 -19.86 -7.65
N GLU A 79 13.49 -19.08 -6.72
CA GLU A 79 14.57 -19.54 -5.82
C GLU A 79 14.12 -20.58 -4.79
N LEU A 80 12.80 -20.69 -4.54
CA LEU A 80 12.27 -21.81 -3.79
C LEU A 80 12.39 -23.08 -4.64
N SER A 81 12.78 -24.19 -4.00
CA SER A 81 12.79 -25.49 -4.68
C SER A 81 11.45 -25.75 -5.36
N GLU A 82 11.45 -26.19 -6.62
CA GLU A 82 10.24 -26.37 -7.44
C GLU A 82 9.15 -27.20 -6.72
N GLY A 83 9.53 -28.19 -5.93
CA GLY A 83 8.61 -28.94 -5.07
C GLY A 83 7.98 -28.11 -3.97
N THR A 84 8.73 -27.19 -3.37
CA THR A 84 8.25 -26.36 -2.25
C THR A 84 7.15 -25.42 -2.65
N LEU A 85 7.28 -24.73 -3.79
CA LEU A 85 6.23 -23.81 -4.28
C LEU A 85 4.95 -24.58 -4.63
N GLY A 86 5.07 -25.71 -5.34
CA GLY A 86 3.92 -26.56 -5.67
C GLY A 86 3.21 -27.10 -4.42
N ASP A 87 3.98 -27.53 -3.43
CA ASP A 87 3.45 -27.98 -2.15
C ASP A 87 2.75 -26.87 -1.38
N LEU A 88 3.32 -25.66 -1.36
CA LEU A 88 2.71 -24.49 -0.68
C LEU A 88 1.40 -24.05 -1.33
N LEU A 89 1.30 -24.11 -2.65
CA LEU A 89 0.08 -23.76 -3.39
C LEU A 89 -0.98 -24.86 -3.33
N ASN A 90 -0.64 -26.05 -2.82
CA ASN A 90 -1.60 -27.14 -2.66
C ASN A 90 -2.66 -26.78 -1.61
N VAL A 91 -3.91 -27.08 -1.93
CA VAL A 91 -5.07 -26.83 -1.05
C VAL A 91 -4.90 -27.44 0.34
N LYS A 92 -4.21 -28.60 0.43
CA LYS A 92 -3.91 -29.27 1.70
C LYS A 92 -2.98 -28.46 2.61
N ASN A 93 -2.14 -27.61 2.04
CA ASN A 93 -1.14 -26.80 2.76
C ASN A 93 -1.59 -25.33 2.92
N LYS A 94 -2.86 -25.03 2.72
CA LYS A 94 -3.41 -23.67 2.80
C LYS A 94 -3.06 -22.96 4.11
N GLN A 95 -3.10 -23.66 5.25
CA GLN A 95 -2.76 -23.10 6.55
C GLN A 95 -1.26 -22.73 6.62
N LYS A 96 -0.39 -23.58 6.08
CA LYS A 96 1.05 -23.30 6.00
C LYS A 96 1.32 -22.10 5.08
N LEU A 97 0.66 -22.03 3.94
CA LEU A 97 0.76 -20.89 3.03
C LEU A 97 0.27 -19.59 3.70
N ALA A 98 -0.85 -19.64 4.43
CA ALA A 98 -1.36 -18.49 5.16
C ALA A 98 -0.39 -18.03 6.25
N ALA A 99 0.23 -18.95 7.00
CA ALA A 99 1.25 -18.63 8.00
C ALA A 99 2.47 -17.94 7.36
N ILE A 100 2.97 -18.45 6.23
CA ILE A 100 4.07 -17.84 5.49
C ILE A 100 3.68 -16.44 5.00
N LEU A 101 2.51 -16.26 4.39
CA LEU A 101 2.07 -14.97 3.89
C LEU A 101 1.83 -13.94 5.01
N THR A 102 1.29 -14.35 6.15
CA THR A 102 1.13 -13.48 7.32
C THR A 102 2.45 -13.17 8.00
N TYR A 103 3.47 -14.02 7.84
CA TYR A 103 4.84 -13.73 8.26
C TYR A 103 5.49 -12.62 7.42
N HIS A 104 5.06 -12.43 6.17
CA HIS A 104 5.48 -11.32 5.32
C HIS A 104 4.76 -9.99 5.63
N VAL A 105 3.78 -10.00 6.52
CA VAL A 105 2.99 -8.81 6.87
C VAL A 105 3.33 -8.36 8.28
N VAL A 106 3.63 -7.09 8.41
CA VAL A 106 3.88 -6.42 9.70
C VAL A 106 2.73 -5.46 9.98
N ALA A 107 2.25 -5.45 11.22
CA ALA A 107 1.29 -4.46 11.68
C ALA A 107 1.95 -3.10 11.84
N GLY A 108 1.34 -2.07 11.26
CA GLY A 108 1.88 -0.72 11.25
C GLY A 108 2.44 -0.32 9.88
N LYS A 109 2.47 0.99 9.64
CA LYS A 109 3.06 1.57 8.45
C LYS A 109 4.51 1.93 8.76
N MET A 110 5.43 1.21 8.17
CA MET A 110 6.87 1.40 8.37
C MET A 110 7.54 1.71 7.03
N MET A 111 8.17 2.89 6.97
CA MET A 111 9.02 3.26 5.83
C MET A 111 10.38 2.58 5.96
N ALA A 112 11.10 2.41 4.86
CA ALA A 112 12.44 1.83 4.90
C ALA A 112 13.36 2.54 5.89
N ALA A 113 13.31 3.88 5.95
CA ALA A 113 14.08 4.68 6.89
C ALA A 113 13.79 4.40 8.38
N ASP A 114 12.59 3.88 8.69
CA ASP A 114 12.23 3.50 10.06
C ASP A 114 12.60 2.06 10.34
N VAL A 115 12.36 1.17 9.36
CA VAL A 115 12.66 -0.26 9.48
C VAL A 115 14.15 -0.51 9.68
N VAL A 116 15.03 0.18 8.95
CA VAL A 116 16.50 0.01 9.07
C VAL A 116 17.08 0.45 10.42
N LYS A 117 16.31 1.16 11.23
CA LYS A 117 16.70 1.54 12.61
C LYS A 117 16.36 0.46 13.64
N LEU A 118 15.55 -0.51 13.23
CA LEU A 118 15.09 -1.60 14.08
C LEU A 118 15.94 -2.84 13.83
N ASN A 119 16.19 -3.61 14.89
CA ASN A 119 16.88 -4.91 14.77
C ASN A 119 15.88 -6.05 14.50
N LYS A 120 14.63 -5.87 14.93
CA LYS A 120 13.55 -6.85 14.79
C LYS A 120 12.20 -6.16 14.66
N VAL A 121 11.30 -6.78 13.91
CA VAL A 121 9.91 -6.34 13.78
C VAL A 121 8.98 -7.54 13.90
N LYS A 122 7.91 -7.37 14.67
CA LYS A 122 6.92 -8.41 14.88
C LYS A 122 5.94 -8.48 13.70
N THR A 123 5.75 -9.68 13.19
CA THR A 123 4.83 -9.95 12.08
C THR A 123 3.40 -10.18 12.55
N VAL A 124 2.45 -10.14 11.63
CA VAL A 124 1.04 -10.50 11.90
C VAL A 124 0.89 -11.97 12.28
N GLN A 125 1.77 -12.82 11.78
CA GLN A 125 1.80 -14.25 12.12
C GLN A 125 2.19 -14.46 13.60
N GLY A 126 3.00 -13.56 14.19
CA GLY A 126 3.39 -13.59 15.60
C GLY A 126 4.88 -13.71 15.86
N ASP A 127 5.66 -14.20 14.89
CA ASP A 127 7.11 -14.31 14.98
C ASP A 127 7.78 -12.99 14.59
N ASP A 128 9.02 -12.83 15.02
CA ASP A 128 9.85 -11.68 14.68
C ASP A 128 10.63 -11.93 13.39
N ILE A 129 10.75 -10.90 12.56
CA ILE A 129 11.72 -10.84 11.47
C ILE A 129 12.92 -10.01 11.91
N VAL A 130 14.12 -10.48 11.55
CA VAL A 130 15.37 -9.77 11.83
C VAL A 130 15.67 -8.82 10.70
N ILE A 131 16.07 -7.60 11.06
CA ILE A 131 16.45 -6.56 10.12
C ILE A 131 17.95 -6.35 10.21
N ASP A 132 18.62 -6.42 9.08
CA ASP A 132 20.04 -6.15 8.95
C ASP A 132 20.26 -5.01 7.95
N SER A 133 20.84 -3.94 8.43
CA SER A 133 21.19 -2.76 7.64
C SER A 133 22.71 -2.57 7.49
N SER A 134 23.50 -3.54 7.91
CA SER A 134 24.98 -3.43 7.90
C SER A 134 25.55 -3.51 6.48
N ASP A 135 24.92 -4.28 5.60
CA ASP A 135 25.31 -4.47 4.21
C ASP A 135 24.05 -4.43 3.30
N GLY A 136 23.45 -3.23 3.23
CA GLY A 136 22.20 -3.01 2.54
C GLY A 136 20.98 -3.24 3.44
N PHE A 137 19.78 -3.15 2.87
CA PHE A 137 18.54 -3.37 3.59
C PHE A 137 18.11 -4.83 3.43
N LYS A 138 18.33 -5.64 4.43
CA LYS A 138 17.99 -7.07 4.45
C LYS A 138 16.98 -7.39 5.55
N ILE A 139 16.15 -8.38 5.27
CA ILE A 139 15.14 -8.91 6.17
C ILE A 139 15.33 -10.42 6.24
N ASN A 140 15.78 -10.93 7.38
CA ASN A 140 16.28 -12.29 7.51
C ASN A 140 17.36 -12.56 6.44
N ASN A 141 17.09 -13.46 5.50
CA ASN A 141 17.96 -13.81 4.38
C ASN A 141 17.57 -13.15 3.04
N ALA A 142 16.57 -12.27 3.03
CA ALA A 142 16.06 -11.59 1.84
C ALA A 142 16.61 -10.17 1.75
N THR A 143 16.95 -9.72 0.55
CA THR A 143 17.34 -8.32 0.28
C THR A 143 16.13 -7.53 -0.19
N VAL A 144 15.96 -6.33 0.33
CA VAL A 144 14.91 -5.42 -0.14
C VAL A 144 15.40 -4.72 -1.41
N ILE A 145 14.73 -5.00 -2.53
CA ILE A 145 15.09 -4.50 -3.86
C ILE A 145 14.30 -3.25 -4.27
N LYS A 146 13.14 -3.02 -3.66
CA LYS A 146 12.33 -1.83 -3.87
C LYS A 146 11.61 -1.46 -2.58
N THR A 147 11.68 -0.20 -2.19
CA THR A 147 11.13 0.29 -0.93
C THR A 147 9.99 1.29 -1.13
N ASP A 148 9.22 1.51 -0.07
CA ASP A 148 8.32 2.65 0.08
C ASP A 148 7.26 2.80 -1.01
N ILE A 149 6.71 1.66 -1.50
CA ILE A 149 5.53 1.69 -2.37
C ILE A 149 4.31 1.98 -1.50
N MET A 150 3.84 3.22 -1.59
CA MET A 150 2.76 3.75 -0.77
C MET A 150 1.40 3.28 -1.28
N THR A 151 0.59 2.73 -0.39
CA THR A 151 -0.79 2.32 -0.64
C THR A 151 -1.77 3.08 0.25
N SER A 152 -3.07 2.89 0.05
CA SER A 152 -4.10 3.54 0.87
C SER A 152 -4.13 3.02 2.32
N ASN A 153 -3.79 1.75 2.53
CA ASN A 153 -3.83 1.08 3.83
C ASN A 153 -2.47 0.57 4.31
N GLY A 154 -1.35 1.02 3.69
CA GLY A 154 -0.02 0.64 4.15
C GLY A 154 1.12 0.98 3.22
N VAL A 155 2.18 0.18 3.30
CA VAL A 155 3.41 0.29 2.49
C VAL A 155 3.83 -1.10 2.03
N ILE A 156 4.40 -1.19 0.83
CA ILE A 156 4.98 -2.42 0.28
C ILE A 156 6.48 -2.21 0.07
N HIS A 157 7.25 -3.20 0.47
CA HIS A 157 8.67 -3.35 0.15
C HIS A 157 8.85 -4.65 -0.62
N ILE A 158 9.48 -4.62 -1.80
CA ILE A 158 9.71 -5.81 -2.60
C ILE A 158 11.04 -6.44 -2.19
N ILE A 159 11.02 -7.75 -1.98
CA ILE A 159 12.18 -8.55 -1.58
C ILE A 159 12.53 -9.59 -2.65
N ASP A 160 13.82 -9.97 -2.69
CA ASP A 160 14.39 -10.91 -3.65
C ASP A 160 14.22 -12.38 -3.26
N ARG A 161 13.80 -12.66 -2.02
CA ARG A 161 13.60 -14.03 -1.49
C ARG A 161 12.35 -14.13 -0.64
N VAL A 162 11.76 -15.32 -0.64
CA VAL A 162 10.65 -15.62 0.29
C VAL A 162 11.24 -15.88 1.67
N ILE A 163 10.80 -15.13 2.68
CA ILE A 163 11.16 -15.39 4.07
C ILE A 163 10.24 -16.47 4.64
N LEU A 164 10.82 -17.44 5.31
CA LEU A 164 10.08 -18.54 5.92
C LEU A 164 10.16 -18.41 7.44
N PRO A 165 9.04 -18.59 8.18
CA PRO A 165 9.08 -18.70 9.63
C PRO A 165 9.81 -19.96 10.04
N GLU A 166 10.47 -19.93 11.18
CA GLU A 166 11.01 -21.12 11.81
C GLU A 166 9.85 -21.93 12.38
N ILE A 167 9.47 -23.02 11.68
CA ILE A 167 8.36 -23.92 12.06
C ILE A 167 8.96 -25.20 12.68
#